data_9ec1f4b8b4ddd71e605742e73d896c64
#
_entry.id   9ec1f4b8b4ddd71e605742e73d896c64
#
_cell.length_a   1.000
_cell.length_b   1.000
_cell.length_c   1.000
_cell.angle_alpha   90.00
_cell.angle_beta   90.00
_cell.angle_gamma   90.00
#
_symmetry.space_group_name_H-M   'P 1'
#
loop_
_entity.id
_entity.type
_entity.pdbx_description
1 polymer ?
#
loop_
_entity_poly.entity_id
_entity_poly.type
_entity_poly.pdbx_seq_one_letter_code
_entity_poly.pdbx_strand_id
1 'polypeptide(L)'
;VVIPQAGAFSYYTDWVETSLNTNYLRGPQKWETFLTKELPGPIERTLNADNRRAIVGFSMSATSSLLLPQHNPGFYDAAASFSGCASTSSLHGYNFARVTVNRGGYSDFKTVTPEMMWGPMGGPYNRWNDALLNAERLRGTALYISSATGLAGRQDQVSYLIGQGAPEVVAQVAAVTLQVEGGAIEAAINQCTHDLKTKLDALNIPATYEMRNVGTHSWPYWREDLEKSWFTTIAPAFGM
;
A
#
# COMPACT_ATOMS: atom_id res chain seq x y z
N VAL A 1 -5.90 8.24 15.29
CA VAL A 1 -5.62 7.83 13.89
C VAL A 1 -5.52 9.07 13.02
N VAL A 2 -4.50 9.14 12.16
CA VAL A 2 -4.30 10.22 11.19
C VAL A 2 -4.44 9.66 9.79
N ILE A 3 -5.29 10.26 8.96
CA ILE A 3 -5.54 9.83 7.59
C ILE A 3 -5.26 11.02 6.65
N PRO A 4 -4.19 10.94 5.82
CA PRO A 4 -3.95 11.97 4.82
C PRO A 4 -5.09 12.06 3.82
N GLN A 5 -5.61 13.24 3.55
CA GLN A 5 -6.70 13.48 2.58
C GLN A 5 -6.18 13.75 1.16
N ALA A 6 -4.87 13.69 0.95
CA ALA A 6 -4.20 13.93 -0.32
C ALA A 6 -3.15 12.83 -0.59
N GLY A 7 -2.42 12.91 -1.70
CA GLY A 7 -1.38 11.95 -2.06
C GLY A 7 -1.87 10.81 -2.96
N ALA A 8 -3.06 10.92 -3.56
CA ALA A 8 -3.53 9.95 -4.54
C ALA A 8 -2.48 9.74 -5.64
N PHE A 9 -2.19 8.50 -5.97
CA PHE A 9 -1.21 8.06 -6.98
C PHE A 9 0.26 8.38 -6.69
N SER A 10 0.60 8.92 -5.50
CA SER A 10 1.95 9.39 -5.18
C SER A 10 2.89 8.32 -4.62
N TYR A 11 2.40 7.14 -4.26
CA TYR A 11 3.10 6.13 -3.45
C TYR A 11 3.65 6.70 -2.13
N TYR A 12 3.26 7.90 -1.74
CA TYR A 12 3.74 8.59 -0.54
C TYR A 12 5.27 8.61 -0.42
N THR A 13 5.97 8.72 -1.56
CA THR A 13 7.43 8.84 -1.64
C THR A 13 7.83 10.24 -2.09
N ASP A 14 9.13 10.55 -2.01
CA ASP A 14 9.69 11.77 -2.58
C ASP A 14 10.02 11.52 -4.05
N TRP A 15 9.41 12.30 -4.95
CA TRP A 15 9.60 12.14 -6.39
C TRP A 15 10.82 12.88 -6.91
N VAL A 16 11.45 12.34 -7.96
CA VAL A 16 12.54 13.01 -8.65
C VAL A 16 12.06 14.18 -9.51
N GLU A 17 10.88 14.05 -10.14
CA GLU A 17 10.24 15.13 -10.90
C GLU A 17 9.59 16.14 -9.95
N THR A 18 9.88 17.42 -10.16
CA THR A 18 9.41 18.51 -9.30
C THR A 18 8.42 19.45 -9.98
N SER A 19 8.24 19.33 -11.30
CA SER A 19 7.38 20.22 -12.10
C SER A 19 6.04 19.60 -12.50
N LEU A 20 5.54 18.65 -11.69
CA LEU A 20 4.26 18.01 -11.94
C LEU A 20 3.11 19.02 -11.94
N ASN A 21 2.18 18.86 -12.86
CA ASN A 21 1.02 19.72 -12.99
C ASN A 21 -0.18 18.94 -13.52
N THR A 22 -0.74 18.09 -12.67
CA THR A 22 -2.02 17.41 -12.92
C THR A 22 -3.01 17.74 -11.81
N ASN A 23 -4.27 17.32 -11.93
CA ASN A 23 -5.26 17.55 -10.89
C ASN A 23 -4.90 16.89 -9.55
N TYR A 24 -4.21 15.73 -9.59
CA TYR A 24 -3.83 14.98 -8.40
C TYR A 24 -2.39 15.24 -7.94
N LEU A 25 -1.48 15.52 -8.88
CA LEU A 25 -0.05 15.64 -8.61
C LEU A 25 0.41 17.02 -9.09
N ARG A 26 0.62 17.93 -8.15
CA ARG A 26 1.03 19.31 -8.42
C ARG A 26 2.31 19.66 -7.69
N GLY A 27 3.28 20.20 -8.43
CA GLY A 27 4.57 20.60 -7.90
C GLY A 27 5.38 19.44 -7.33
N PRO A 28 6.36 19.73 -6.47
CA PRO A 28 7.19 18.71 -5.84
C PRO A 28 6.36 17.77 -4.98
N GLN A 29 6.50 16.46 -5.20
CA GLN A 29 5.91 15.43 -4.35
C GLN A 29 6.95 15.02 -3.32
N LYS A 30 6.82 15.49 -2.08
CA LYS A 30 7.75 15.26 -0.96
C LYS A 30 7.04 14.56 0.21
N TRP A 31 6.30 13.50 -0.11
CA TRP A 31 5.44 12.82 0.84
C TRP A 31 6.20 12.10 1.96
N GLU A 32 7.30 11.43 1.63
CA GLU A 32 8.13 10.79 2.66
C GLU A 32 8.69 11.84 3.62
N THR A 33 9.27 12.91 3.10
CA THR A 33 9.76 14.04 3.91
C THR A 33 8.64 14.59 4.80
N PHE A 34 7.46 14.84 4.23
CA PHE A 34 6.31 15.33 5.00
C PHE A 34 5.92 14.36 6.13
N LEU A 35 5.69 13.09 5.81
CA LEU A 35 5.16 12.10 6.75
C LEU A 35 6.15 11.70 7.84
N THR A 36 7.47 11.79 7.57
CA THR A 36 8.49 11.30 8.52
C THR A 36 9.31 12.40 9.19
N LYS A 37 9.28 13.64 8.67
CA LYS A 37 10.07 14.76 9.20
C LYS A 37 9.21 15.96 9.61
N GLU A 38 8.23 16.34 8.80
CA GLU A 38 7.48 17.57 9.03
C GLU A 38 6.24 17.36 9.89
N LEU A 39 5.45 16.34 9.58
CA LEU A 39 4.18 16.06 10.25
C LEU A 39 4.32 15.56 11.70
N PRO A 40 5.25 14.65 12.05
CA PRO A 40 5.24 13.97 13.35
C PRO A 40 5.25 14.94 14.54
N GLY A 41 6.19 15.85 14.60
CA GLY A 41 6.30 16.78 15.70
C GLY A 41 5.04 17.63 15.96
N PRO A 42 4.49 18.33 14.95
CA PRO A 42 3.24 19.08 15.09
C PRO A 42 2.03 18.23 15.46
N ILE A 43 1.80 17.09 14.77
CA ILE A 43 0.62 16.27 14.98
C ILE A 43 0.63 15.57 16.35
N GLU A 44 1.79 15.07 16.78
CA GLU A 44 1.95 14.42 18.08
C GLU A 44 1.71 15.39 19.23
N ARG A 45 2.21 16.62 19.14
CA ARG A 45 1.88 17.66 20.12
C ARG A 45 0.39 18.01 20.15
N THR A 46 -0.25 18.11 18.98
CA THR A 46 -1.68 18.45 18.87
C THR A 46 -2.56 17.35 19.44
N LEU A 47 -2.19 16.09 19.22
CA LEU A 47 -2.96 14.92 19.67
C LEU A 47 -2.53 14.40 21.04
N ASN A 48 -1.51 14.98 21.65
CA ASN A 48 -0.88 14.49 22.87
C ASN A 48 -0.48 13.00 22.77
N ALA A 49 0.18 12.66 21.65
CA ALA A 49 0.61 11.29 21.36
C ALA A 49 1.89 10.94 22.12
N ASP A 50 2.14 9.66 22.27
CA ASP A 50 3.21 9.09 23.09
C ASP A 50 4.40 8.55 22.31
N ASN A 51 4.57 8.97 21.07
CA ASN A 51 5.63 8.55 20.13
C ASN A 51 5.56 7.11 19.62
N ARG A 52 4.56 6.33 20.01
CA ARG A 52 4.29 5.02 19.40
C ARG A 52 3.67 5.25 18.02
N ARG A 53 4.25 4.65 17.00
CA ARG A 53 3.83 4.89 15.60
C ARG A 53 3.60 3.59 14.88
N ALA A 54 2.45 3.47 14.24
CA ALA A 54 2.19 2.43 13.26
C ALA A 54 1.77 3.05 11.93
N ILE A 55 2.10 2.37 10.85
CA ILE A 55 1.67 2.74 9.52
C ILE A 55 0.82 1.62 8.92
N VAL A 56 -0.30 2.00 8.32
CA VAL A 56 -1.22 1.06 7.65
C VAL A 56 -1.47 1.57 6.24
N GLY A 57 -1.36 0.69 5.27
CA GLY A 57 -1.64 1.00 3.88
C GLY A 57 -2.38 -0.14 3.18
N PHE A 58 -3.11 0.21 2.13
CA PHE A 58 -3.77 -0.76 1.24
C PHE A 58 -3.51 -0.38 -0.21
N SER A 59 -3.44 -1.38 -1.11
CA SER A 59 -3.16 -1.15 -2.52
C SER A 59 -1.83 -0.39 -2.72
N MET A 60 -1.84 0.73 -3.42
CA MET A 60 -0.69 1.61 -3.59
C MET A 60 -0.01 1.97 -2.26
N SER A 61 -0.78 2.37 -1.25
CA SER A 61 -0.22 2.76 0.05
C SER A 61 0.26 1.57 0.88
N ALA A 62 -0.13 0.34 0.56
CA ALA A 62 0.44 -0.85 1.16
C ALA A 62 1.93 -1.02 0.79
N THR A 63 2.31 -0.69 -0.44
CA THR A 63 3.72 -0.59 -0.82
C THR A 63 4.43 0.49 0.01
N SER A 64 3.81 1.66 0.16
CA SER A 64 4.35 2.77 0.96
C SER A 64 4.52 2.40 2.43
N SER A 65 3.59 1.63 3.01
CA SER A 65 3.67 1.18 4.41
C SER A 65 4.83 0.22 4.68
N LEU A 66 5.44 -0.35 3.64
CA LEU A 66 6.70 -1.09 3.73
C LEU A 66 7.91 -0.19 3.49
N LEU A 67 7.83 0.74 2.52
CA LEU A 67 8.94 1.63 2.16
C LEU A 67 9.30 2.60 3.29
N LEU A 68 8.30 3.25 3.90
CA LEU A 68 8.56 4.27 4.92
C LEU A 68 9.28 3.73 6.16
N PRO A 69 8.94 2.55 6.73
CA PRO A 69 9.72 1.92 7.79
C PRO A 69 11.14 1.52 7.35
N GLN A 70 11.30 1.02 6.12
CA GLN A 70 12.62 0.67 5.59
C GLN A 70 13.54 1.85 5.43
N HIS A 71 13.01 2.99 4.98
CA HIS A 71 13.79 4.22 4.82
C HIS A 71 14.10 4.88 6.18
N ASN A 72 13.26 4.64 7.18
CA ASN A 72 13.34 5.23 8.52
C ASN A 72 13.33 4.15 9.61
N PRO A 73 14.37 3.29 9.73
CA PRO A 73 14.41 2.22 10.73
C PRO A 73 14.21 2.75 12.15
N GLY A 74 13.33 2.07 12.90
CA GLY A 74 13.00 2.46 14.28
C GLY A 74 12.05 3.65 14.43
N PHE A 75 11.56 4.22 13.31
CA PHE A 75 10.56 5.29 13.36
C PHE A 75 9.13 4.77 13.55
N TYR A 76 8.83 3.57 13.03
CA TYR A 76 7.55 2.89 13.19
C TYR A 76 7.73 1.60 13.98
N ASP A 77 6.91 1.40 15.02
CA ASP A 77 6.86 0.17 15.82
C ASP A 77 6.17 -0.97 15.05
N ALA A 78 5.19 -0.63 14.22
CA ALA A 78 4.46 -1.60 13.42
C ALA A 78 4.14 -1.07 12.02
N ALA A 79 4.03 -1.99 11.06
CA ALA A 79 3.59 -1.71 9.70
C ALA A 79 2.59 -2.77 9.21
N ALA A 80 1.51 -2.32 8.61
CA ALA A 80 0.50 -3.19 8.02
C ALA A 80 0.34 -2.87 6.52
N SER A 81 0.48 -3.90 5.68
CA SER A 81 0.45 -3.82 4.23
C SER A 81 -0.64 -4.73 3.69
N PHE A 82 -1.75 -4.14 3.19
CA PHE A 82 -2.89 -4.89 2.66
C PHE A 82 -2.89 -4.80 1.13
N SER A 83 -2.68 -5.92 0.46
CA SER A 83 -2.70 -6.01 -1.01
C SER A 83 -1.72 -5.02 -1.67
N GLY A 84 -0.45 -5.00 -1.24
CA GLY A 84 0.63 -4.21 -1.82
C GLY A 84 1.67 -5.06 -2.56
N CYS A 85 2.36 -4.48 -3.54
CA CYS A 85 3.49 -5.12 -4.20
C CYS A 85 4.82 -4.57 -3.67
N ALA A 86 5.64 -5.41 -3.05
CA ALA A 86 6.93 -5.03 -2.50
C ALA A 86 8.01 -4.82 -3.57
N SER A 87 7.92 -5.53 -4.70
CA SER A 87 8.92 -5.54 -5.76
C SER A 87 8.63 -4.42 -6.78
N THR A 88 9.13 -3.23 -6.55
CA THR A 88 8.88 -2.06 -7.42
C THR A 88 9.93 -1.85 -8.50
N SER A 89 11.08 -2.50 -8.42
CA SER A 89 12.16 -2.39 -9.41
C SER A 89 12.24 -3.56 -10.38
N SER A 90 11.42 -4.59 -10.19
CA SER A 90 11.24 -5.67 -11.18
C SER A 90 10.37 -5.20 -12.35
N LEU A 91 10.44 -5.92 -13.47
CA LEU A 91 9.62 -5.60 -14.65
C LEU A 91 8.12 -5.56 -14.32
N HIS A 92 7.62 -6.54 -13.56
CA HIS A 92 6.21 -6.61 -13.20
C HIS A 92 5.82 -5.48 -12.23
N GLY A 93 6.53 -5.32 -11.13
CA GLY A 93 6.22 -4.32 -10.12
C GLY A 93 6.35 -2.89 -10.64
N TYR A 94 7.34 -2.61 -11.49
CA TYR A 94 7.48 -1.31 -12.13
C TYR A 94 6.31 -0.99 -13.08
N ASN A 95 5.83 -2.00 -13.82
CA ASN A 95 4.64 -1.82 -14.67
C ASN A 95 3.35 -1.67 -13.84
N PHE A 96 3.21 -2.34 -12.70
CA PHE A 96 2.08 -2.10 -11.78
C PHE A 96 2.12 -0.67 -11.23
N ALA A 97 3.31 -0.19 -10.85
CA ALA A 97 3.47 1.20 -10.45
C ALA A 97 3.10 2.16 -11.60
N ARG A 98 3.48 1.83 -12.86
CA ARG A 98 3.11 2.62 -14.05
C ARG A 98 1.61 2.76 -14.23
N VAL A 99 0.87 1.64 -14.13
CA VAL A 99 -0.60 1.67 -14.25
C VAL A 99 -1.22 2.55 -13.16
N THR A 100 -0.68 2.48 -11.94
CA THR A 100 -1.18 3.27 -10.81
C THR A 100 -0.88 4.76 -10.98
N VAL A 101 0.39 5.14 -11.18
CA VAL A 101 0.77 6.56 -11.24
C VAL A 101 0.22 7.27 -12.46
N ASN A 102 0.07 6.56 -13.61
CA ASN A 102 -0.48 7.14 -14.81
C ASN A 102 -1.93 7.61 -14.64
N ARG A 103 -2.71 6.97 -13.74
CA ARG A 103 -4.05 7.44 -13.37
C ARG A 103 -4.03 8.86 -12.78
N GLY A 104 -2.92 9.28 -12.19
CA GLY A 104 -2.74 10.65 -11.69
C GLY A 104 -2.73 11.73 -12.76
N GLY A 105 -2.62 11.36 -14.04
CA GLY A 105 -2.68 12.27 -15.18
C GLY A 105 -3.92 12.12 -16.06
N TYR A 106 -4.73 11.08 -15.88
CA TYR A 106 -5.84 10.76 -16.81
C TYR A 106 -6.87 11.88 -16.97
N SER A 107 -7.26 12.52 -15.89
CA SER A 107 -8.23 13.62 -15.93
C SER A 107 -7.72 14.85 -16.71
N ASP A 108 -6.42 14.95 -16.92
CA ASP A 108 -5.74 16.06 -17.58
C ASP A 108 -5.18 15.67 -18.95
N PHE A 109 -5.42 14.43 -19.39
CA PHE A 109 -4.82 13.85 -20.60
C PHE A 109 -3.29 13.90 -20.58
N LYS A 110 -2.68 13.79 -19.40
CA LYS A 110 -1.22 13.81 -19.19
C LYS A 110 -0.72 12.43 -18.82
N THR A 111 0.46 12.09 -19.31
CA THR A 111 1.16 10.87 -18.92
C THR A 111 2.00 11.13 -17.69
N VAL A 112 1.80 10.30 -16.65
CA VAL A 112 2.63 10.27 -15.45
C VAL A 112 3.27 8.88 -15.35
N THR A 113 4.56 8.83 -15.08
CA THR A 113 5.32 7.57 -15.15
C THR A 113 6.12 7.32 -13.87
N PRO A 114 6.49 6.05 -13.59
CA PRO A 114 7.39 5.73 -12.49
C PRO A 114 8.78 6.36 -12.64
N GLU A 115 9.23 6.66 -13.85
CA GLU A 115 10.47 7.39 -14.12
C GLU A 115 10.46 8.79 -13.51
N MET A 116 9.30 9.46 -13.55
CA MET A 116 9.09 10.77 -12.90
C MET A 116 9.08 10.63 -11.38
N MET A 117 8.68 9.48 -10.87
CA MET A 117 8.63 9.19 -9.43
C MET A 117 9.98 8.74 -8.88
N TRP A 118 10.54 7.67 -9.45
CA TRP A 118 11.70 6.97 -8.90
C TRP A 118 12.91 6.90 -9.84
N GLY A 119 12.87 7.60 -10.98
CA GLY A 119 13.89 7.48 -12.02
C GLY A 119 13.73 6.19 -12.84
N PRO A 120 14.74 5.85 -13.67
CA PRO A 120 14.66 4.71 -14.57
C PRO A 120 14.53 3.38 -13.80
N MET A 121 13.81 2.42 -14.40
CA MET A 121 13.65 1.06 -13.86
C MET A 121 15.01 0.43 -13.51
N GLY A 122 15.13 -0.10 -12.30
CA GLY A 122 16.36 -0.70 -11.80
C GLY A 122 17.47 0.30 -11.46
N GLY A 123 17.24 1.59 -11.64
CA GLY A 123 18.17 2.65 -11.22
C GLY A 123 18.30 2.75 -9.69
N PRO A 124 19.30 3.45 -9.17
CA PRO A 124 19.61 3.47 -7.74
C PRO A 124 18.41 3.92 -6.88
N TYR A 125 17.69 4.95 -7.27
CA TYR A 125 16.55 5.46 -6.49
C TYR A 125 15.31 4.56 -6.62
N ASN A 126 15.07 3.94 -7.79
CA ASN A 126 14.02 2.94 -7.92
C ASN A 126 14.32 1.70 -7.05
N ARG A 127 15.57 1.22 -7.02
CA ARG A 127 16.00 0.13 -6.14
C ARG A 127 15.93 0.49 -4.65
N TRP A 128 16.17 1.74 -4.31
CA TRP A 128 15.95 2.26 -2.95
C TRP A 128 14.47 2.14 -2.55
N ASN A 129 13.56 2.44 -3.46
CA ASN A 129 12.11 2.32 -3.29
C ASN A 129 11.57 0.92 -3.63
N ASP A 130 12.36 -0.14 -3.43
CA ASP A 130 11.95 -1.54 -3.62
C ASP A 130 11.99 -2.28 -2.28
N ALA A 131 10.80 -2.56 -1.75
CA ALA A 131 10.66 -3.16 -0.43
C ALA A 131 11.13 -4.62 -0.38
N LEU A 132 11.10 -5.33 -1.50
CA LEU A 132 11.63 -6.70 -1.58
C LEU A 132 13.15 -6.72 -1.52
N LEU A 133 13.82 -5.82 -2.24
CA LEU A 133 15.28 -5.71 -2.22
C LEU A 133 15.80 -5.28 -0.85
N ASN A 134 15.09 -4.37 -0.20
CA ASN A 134 15.50 -3.76 1.06
C ASN A 134 14.83 -4.40 2.30
N ALA A 135 14.28 -5.61 2.17
CA ALA A 135 13.49 -6.27 3.21
C ALA A 135 14.22 -6.40 4.56
N GLU A 136 15.55 -6.53 4.57
CA GLU A 136 16.37 -6.57 5.80
C GLU A 136 16.14 -5.34 6.70
N ARG A 137 15.81 -4.19 6.11
CA ARG A 137 15.59 -2.93 6.85
C ARG A 137 14.25 -2.88 7.61
N LEU A 138 13.38 -3.89 7.40
CA LEU A 138 12.15 -4.07 8.18
C LEU A 138 12.39 -4.76 9.54
N ARG A 139 13.62 -5.22 9.79
CA ARG A 139 13.97 -5.87 11.05
C ARG A 139 13.70 -4.93 12.24
N GLY A 140 12.95 -5.45 13.22
CA GLY A 140 12.55 -4.68 14.40
C GLY A 140 11.20 -3.98 14.30
N THR A 141 10.60 -3.92 13.10
CA THR A 141 9.22 -3.45 12.90
C THR A 141 8.27 -4.65 12.95
N ALA A 142 7.20 -4.58 13.75
CA ALA A 142 6.16 -5.62 13.76
C ALA A 142 5.35 -5.54 12.44
N LEU A 143 5.24 -6.66 11.73
CA LEU A 143 4.69 -6.68 10.38
C LEU A 143 3.38 -7.46 10.31
N TYR A 144 2.36 -6.87 9.65
CA TYR A 144 1.17 -7.55 9.17
C TYR A 144 1.08 -7.40 7.66
N ILE A 145 0.96 -8.52 6.95
CA ILE A 145 0.97 -8.54 5.49
C ILE A 145 -0.19 -9.39 4.99
N SER A 146 -1.03 -8.83 4.12
CA SER A 146 -2.17 -9.56 3.58
C SER A 146 -2.28 -9.46 2.07
N SER A 147 -2.82 -10.50 1.47
CA SER A 147 -3.32 -10.53 0.10
C SER A 147 -4.31 -11.67 -0.09
N ALA A 148 -4.99 -11.69 -1.22
CA ALA A 148 -5.87 -12.77 -1.62
C ALA A 148 -5.51 -13.28 -3.03
N THR A 149 -6.14 -14.38 -3.47
CA THR A 149 -5.80 -15.02 -4.75
C THR A 149 -6.33 -14.29 -5.99
N GLY A 150 -7.22 -13.32 -5.83
CA GLY A 150 -7.96 -12.69 -6.93
C GLY A 150 -9.24 -13.44 -7.33
N LEU A 151 -9.47 -14.64 -6.81
CA LEU A 151 -10.73 -15.33 -7.01
C LEU A 151 -11.85 -14.66 -6.22
N ALA A 152 -13.00 -14.46 -6.87
CA ALA A 152 -14.13 -13.81 -6.23
C ALA A 152 -14.62 -14.59 -5.00
N GLY A 153 -14.68 -13.92 -3.87
CA GLY A 153 -15.25 -14.41 -2.64
C GLY A 153 -16.70 -13.96 -2.44
N ARG A 154 -17.26 -14.24 -1.25
CA ARG A 154 -18.63 -13.86 -0.90
C ARG A 154 -18.87 -12.35 -1.04
N GLN A 155 -17.90 -11.54 -0.65
CA GLN A 155 -18.03 -10.08 -0.59
C GLN A 155 -18.01 -9.43 -1.98
N ASP A 156 -17.62 -10.16 -3.01
CA ASP A 156 -17.55 -9.72 -4.40
C ASP A 156 -18.82 -10.07 -5.20
N GLN A 157 -19.82 -10.67 -4.53
CA GLN A 157 -21.05 -11.13 -5.17
C GLN A 157 -22.12 -10.04 -5.17
N VAL A 158 -22.97 -10.05 -6.22
CA VAL A 158 -24.10 -9.13 -6.36
C VAL A 158 -25.01 -9.15 -5.13
N SER A 159 -25.33 -10.34 -4.61
CA SER A 159 -26.18 -10.50 -3.43
C SER A 159 -25.62 -9.85 -2.17
N TYR A 160 -24.29 -9.88 -2.00
CA TYR A 160 -23.64 -9.22 -0.88
C TYR A 160 -23.75 -7.70 -1.01
N LEU A 161 -23.46 -7.16 -2.20
CA LEU A 161 -23.52 -5.71 -2.46
C LEU A 161 -24.93 -5.15 -2.29
N ILE A 162 -25.95 -5.87 -2.75
CA ILE A 162 -27.35 -5.53 -2.48
C ILE A 162 -27.64 -5.53 -0.98
N GLY A 163 -27.16 -6.54 -0.26
CA GLY A 163 -27.29 -6.64 1.20
C GLY A 163 -26.60 -5.48 1.95
N GLN A 164 -25.61 -4.80 1.34
CA GLN A 164 -24.98 -3.59 1.85
C GLN A 164 -25.72 -2.30 1.42
N GLY A 165 -26.87 -2.43 0.75
CA GLY A 165 -27.70 -1.30 0.34
C GLY A 165 -27.43 -0.77 -1.08
N ALA A 166 -26.63 -1.44 -1.88
CA ALA A 166 -26.41 -1.02 -3.27
C ALA A 166 -27.67 -1.31 -4.12
N PRO A 167 -28.12 -0.38 -4.99
CA PRO A 167 -29.14 -0.67 -5.99
C PRO A 167 -28.70 -1.82 -6.91
N GLU A 168 -29.63 -2.66 -7.35
CA GLU A 168 -29.33 -3.88 -8.09
C GLU A 168 -28.42 -3.67 -9.31
N VAL A 169 -28.70 -2.68 -10.15
CA VAL A 169 -27.89 -2.37 -11.34
C VAL A 169 -26.47 -1.94 -10.94
N VAL A 170 -26.33 -1.16 -9.86
CA VAL A 170 -25.01 -0.74 -9.35
C VAL A 170 -24.26 -1.95 -8.79
N ALA A 171 -24.94 -2.83 -8.07
CA ALA A 171 -24.35 -4.05 -7.53
C ALA A 171 -23.85 -4.99 -8.63
N GLN A 172 -24.61 -5.15 -9.72
CA GLN A 172 -24.21 -5.97 -10.88
C GLN A 172 -22.94 -5.41 -11.53
N VAL A 173 -22.90 -4.11 -11.84
CA VAL A 173 -21.71 -3.48 -12.44
C VAL A 173 -20.50 -3.55 -11.50
N ALA A 174 -20.70 -3.24 -10.22
CA ALA A 174 -19.64 -3.30 -9.23
C ALA A 174 -19.09 -4.72 -9.06
N ALA A 175 -19.96 -5.75 -9.00
CA ALA A 175 -19.50 -7.12 -8.88
C ALA A 175 -18.65 -7.56 -10.09
N VAL A 176 -19.04 -7.20 -11.31
CA VAL A 176 -18.23 -7.47 -12.52
C VAL A 176 -16.87 -6.78 -12.43
N THR A 177 -16.85 -5.50 -12.07
CA THR A 177 -15.60 -4.74 -11.91
C THR A 177 -14.69 -5.36 -10.85
N LEU A 178 -15.24 -5.71 -9.67
CA LEU A 178 -14.48 -6.36 -8.61
C LEU A 178 -13.92 -7.70 -9.04
N GLN A 179 -14.72 -8.53 -9.73
CA GLN A 179 -14.30 -9.86 -10.14
C GLN A 179 -13.28 -9.84 -11.28
N VAL A 180 -13.42 -8.93 -12.26
CA VAL A 180 -12.53 -8.88 -13.41
C VAL A 180 -11.30 -8.02 -13.13
N GLU A 181 -11.48 -6.73 -12.84
CA GLU A 181 -10.35 -5.84 -12.62
C GLU A 181 -9.71 -6.09 -11.25
N GLY A 182 -10.52 -6.10 -10.20
CA GLY A 182 -10.05 -6.35 -8.84
C GLY A 182 -9.43 -7.73 -8.68
N GLY A 183 -9.99 -8.75 -9.34
CA GLY A 183 -9.44 -10.10 -9.36
C GLY A 183 -8.06 -10.16 -10.02
N ALA A 184 -7.90 -9.56 -11.20
CA ALA A 184 -6.62 -9.53 -11.90
C ALA A 184 -5.53 -8.76 -11.11
N ILE A 185 -5.89 -7.63 -10.52
CA ILE A 185 -4.96 -6.84 -9.69
C ILE A 185 -4.53 -7.67 -8.47
N GLU A 186 -5.47 -8.27 -7.75
CA GLU A 186 -5.17 -9.01 -6.53
C GLU A 186 -4.34 -10.27 -6.81
N ALA A 187 -4.60 -11.00 -7.91
CA ALA A 187 -3.79 -12.14 -8.33
C ALA A 187 -2.33 -11.76 -8.59
N ALA A 188 -2.10 -10.61 -9.22
CA ALA A 188 -0.76 -10.09 -9.45
C ALA A 188 -0.06 -9.68 -8.14
N ILE A 189 -0.79 -9.04 -7.22
CA ILE A 189 -0.29 -8.65 -5.91
C ILE A 189 0.00 -9.87 -5.03
N ASN A 190 -0.81 -10.92 -5.14
CA ASN A 190 -0.59 -12.18 -4.43
C ASN A 190 0.81 -12.74 -4.71
N GLN A 191 1.25 -12.73 -5.97
CA GLN A 191 2.61 -13.14 -6.32
C GLN A 191 3.66 -12.26 -5.60
N CYS A 192 3.51 -10.93 -5.64
CA CYS A 192 4.42 -10.03 -4.92
C CYS A 192 4.48 -10.32 -3.41
N THR A 193 3.34 -10.69 -2.83
CA THR A 193 3.24 -11.00 -1.39
C THR A 193 3.94 -12.30 -1.05
N HIS A 194 3.82 -13.34 -1.89
CA HIS A 194 4.56 -14.60 -1.73
C HIS A 194 6.07 -14.39 -1.85
N ASP A 195 6.52 -13.55 -2.80
CA ASP A 195 7.94 -13.22 -2.96
C ASP A 195 8.48 -12.51 -1.71
N LEU A 196 7.71 -11.53 -1.18
CA LEU A 196 8.08 -10.85 0.07
C LEU A 196 8.12 -11.81 1.25
N LYS A 197 7.11 -12.69 1.39
CA LYS A 197 7.09 -13.72 2.45
C LYS A 197 8.33 -14.59 2.37
N THR A 198 8.65 -15.13 1.19
CA THR A 198 9.84 -15.94 0.97
C THR A 198 11.13 -15.21 1.37
N LYS A 199 11.22 -13.93 1.05
CA LYS A 199 12.37 -13.09 1.41
C LYS A 199 12.47 -12.86 2.91
N LEU A 200 11.38 -12.53 3.58
CA LEU A 200 11.34 -12.30 5.03
C LEU A 200 11.65 -13.58 5.81
N ASP A 201 11.10 -14.73 5.38
CA ASP A 201 11.39 -16.04 5.96
C ASP A 201 12.89 -16.37 5.86
N ALA A 202 13.50 -16.16 4.69
CA ALA A 202 14.94 -16.38 4.47
C ALA A 202 15.83 -15.46 5.32
N LEU A 203 15.34 -14.27 5.68
CA LEU A 203 16.01 -13.31 6.54
C LEU A 203 15.71 -13.53 8.04
N ASN A 204 14.85 -14.49 8.39
CA ASN A 204 14.33 -14.68 9.74
C ASN A 204 13.71 -13.39 10.31
N ILE A 205 12.94 -12.68 9.50
CA ILE A 205 12.15 -11.50 9.92
C ILE A 205 10.72 -11.96 10.09
N PRO A 206 10.18 -11.99 11.33
CA PRO A 206 8.83 -12.45 11.58
C PRO A 206 7.80 -11.47 11.04
N ALA A 207 6.68 -12.00 10.51
CA ALA A 207 5.52 -11.23 10.13
C ALA A 207 4.23 -12.06 10.35
N THR A 208 3.15 -11.36 10.65
CA THR A 208 1.80 -11.94 10.64
C THR A 208 1.26 -11.90 9.22
N TYR A 209 0.80 -13.03 8.71
CA TYR A 209 0.29 -13.14 7.34
C TYR A 209 -1.20 -13.49 7.33
N GLU A 210 -1.96 -12.81 6.46
CA GLU A 210 -3.33 -13.17 6.09
C GLU A 210 -3.37 -13.42 4.58
N MET A 211 -3.18 -14.69 4.19
CA MET A 211 -3.17 -15.12 2.78
C MET A 211 -4.50 -15.80 2.47
N ARG A 212 -5.44 -15.08 1.85
CA ARG A 212 -6.79 -15.59 1.59
C ARG A 212 -6.85 -16.43 0.32
N ASN A 213 -7.55 -17.55 0.40
CA ASN A 213 -7.81 -18.42 -0.76
C ASN A 213 -8.79 -17.80 -1.77
N VAL A 214 -9.58 -16.83 -1.35
CA VAL A 214 -10.51 -16.05 -2.18
C VAL A 214 -10.48 -14.59 -1.74
N GLY A 215 -10.80 -13.70 -2.65
CA GLY A 215 -10.87 -12.27 -2.43
C GLY A 215 -10.29 -11.51 -3.61
N THR A 216 -10.90 -10.38 -3.91
CA THR A 216 -10.45 -9.44 -4.94
C THR A 216 -9.85 -8.18 -4.30
N HIS A 217 -9.35 -7.28 -5.12
CA HIS A 217 -8.75 -6.02 -4.68
C HIS A 217 -9.83 -5.04 -4.22
N SER A 218 -10.38 -5.24 -3.01
CA SER A 218 -11.58 -4.53 -2.57
C SER A 218 -11.64 -4.22 -1.06
N TRP A 219 -12.38 -3.17 -0.73
CA TRP A 219 -12.54 -2.61 0.60
C TRP A 219 -13.00 -3.58 1.70
N PRO A 220 -13.94 -4.50 1.47
CA PRO A 220 -14.40 -5.38 2.52
C PRO A 220 -13.27 -6.21 3.15
N TYR A 221 -12.35 -6.71 2.33
CA TYR A 221 -11.19 -7.47 2.82
C TYR A 221 -10.23 -6.59 3.61
N TRP A 222 -9.96 -5.37 3.16
CA TRP A 222 -9.07 -4.43 3.87
C TRP A 222 -9.64 -3.95 5.21
N ARG A 223 -10.97 -3.88 5.35
CA ARG A 223 -11.60 -3.60 6.65
C ARG A 223 -11.37 -4.74 7.64
N GLU A 224 -11.49 -5.98 7.20
CA GLU A 224 -11.15 -7.15 8.02
C GLU A 224 -9.66 -7.17 8.39
N ASP A 225 -8.77 -6.80 7.43
CA ASP A 225 -7.34 -6.71 7.68
C ASP A 225 -7.01 -5.60 8.68
N LEU A 226 -7.69 -4.47 8.62
CA LEU A 226 -7.49 -3.39 9.58
C LEU A 226 -7.79 -3.85 11.01
N GLU A 227 -8.91 -4.52 11.21
CA GLU A 227 -9.29 -5.07 12.51
C GLU A 227 -8.28 -6.14 12.98
N LYS A 228 -7.98 -7.12 12.13
CA LYS A 228 -7.02 -8.18 12.46
C LYS A 228 -5.64 -7.65 12.75
N SER A 229 -5.13 -6.73 11.91
CA SER A 229 -3.80 -6.14 12.09
C SER A 229 -3.69 -5.37 13.40
N TRP A 230 -4.76 -4.72 13.83
CA TRP A 230 -4.79 -4.03 15.12
C TRP A 230 -4.56 -5.01 16.26
N PHE A 231 -5.37 -6.06 16.36
CA PHE A 231 -5.31 -6.99 17.49
C PHE A 231 -4.10 -7.92 17.48
N THR A 232 -3.62 -8.30 16.29
CA THR A 232 -2.55 -9.31 16.18
C THR A 232 -1.16 -8.73 16.06
N THR A 233 -1.03 -7.45 15.70
CA THR A 233 0.28 -6.87 15.36
C THR A 233 0.47 -5.48 15.97
N ILE A 234 -0.44 -4.53 15.73
CA ILE A 234 -0.22 -3.13 16.10
C ILE A 234 -0.35 -2.92 17.60
N ALA A 235 -1.46 -3.35 18.21
CA ALA A 235 -1.67 -3.21 19.65
C ALA A 235 -0.60 -3.96 20.48
N PRO A 236 -0.23 -5.23 20.15
CA PRO A 236 0.91 -5.89 20.80
C PRO A 236 2.23 -5.14 20.65
N ALA A 237 2.53 -4.55 19.48
CA ALA A 237 3.74 -3.75 19.29
C ALA A 237 3.75 -2.48 20.15
N PHE A 238 2.58 -1.98 20.53
CA PHE A 238 2.41 -0.86 21.46
C PHE A 238 2.38 -1.28 22.94
N GLY A 239 2.50 -2.59 23.23
CA GLY A 239 2.39 -3.11 24.60
C GLY A 239 0.97 -3.07 25.16
N MET A 240 -0.04 -3.16 24.30
CA MET A 240 -1.47 -3.11 24.65
C MET A 240 -2.11 -4.49 24.60
#